data_b20a8aab311869d807700ea6eba3b843
#
_entry.id   b20a8aab311869d807700ea6eba3b843
#
_cell.length_a   1.000
_cell.length_b   1.000
_cell.length_c   1.000
_cell.angle_alpha   90.00
_cell.angle_beta   90.00
_cell.angle_gamma   90.00
#
_symmetry.space_group_name_H-M   'P 1'
#
loop_
_entity.id
_entity.type
_entity.pdbx_description
1 polymer ?
#
loop_
_entity_poly.entity_id
_entity_poly.type
_entity_poly.pdbx_seq_one_letter_code
_entity_poly.pdbx_strand_id
1 'polypeptide(L)'
;VLRVARRTFLKSGAWAATMWGPAAALATEAPHSPIAFEAIGAVAPRASRAIAASPLSVGFETLDRRHFDPARAHPLLAALGVKWARCQTGWCRCETQRGKLDFAWLDEVVNSLLKIGVQPWFNLGYGNRLYAPDADETAVGWAPIFDDAARQAWVRFVRAIAHHFAGRVKHWELWNEPNIAQFWKPAKPQAADYVALVKLTAPEIRKAVPDAVLIGGAYAGIPMPYIKACLDAGLAEHVDKLSYHPYRPIPEAGYEAEIAALRNLLDGYKRGVALWQGECGCPSQGGKESTGALANLEWDETRQAKWLLRRILSDLRLGVELTSYFHTVDLVGYRGKTNFKGLLRGTDYTPKPAYFAYQSLCALFDAETRWRANLALNLFGQRKVQLQAAAFARNGKAIHAYWLPASLQAPFEPRALSLEVATAPDAAIGEPVLIDPLTSSVHKLVAARTADGSVAFENLPLLDYPLLITDRAVVA
;
A
#
# COMPACT_ATOMS: atom_id res chain seq x y z
N VAL A 1 42.68 -58.11 28.39
CA VAL A 1 41.46 -58.91 28.13
C VAL A 1 40.26 -58.25 28.78
N LEU A 2 39.53 -57.50 28.06
CA LEU A 2 38.10 -57.19 28.43
C LEU A 2 37.38 -56.65 27.16
N ARG A 3 36.46 -57.41 26.66
CA ARG A 3 35.55 -57.07 25.60
C ARG A 3 34.51 -56.04 26.16
N VAL A 4 34.30 -54.91 25.46
CA VAL A 4 33.20 -54.03 25.69
C VAL A 4 32.30 -54.01 24.45
N ALA A 5 31.06 -54.44 24.68
CA ALA A 5 30.00 -54.52 23.66
C ALA A 5 29.55 -53.14 23.20
N ARG A 6 29.44 -52.95 21.87
CA ARG A 6 28.74 -51.80 21.26
C ARG A 6 27.23 -52.01 21.38
N ARG A 7 26.54 -51.11 22.09
CA ARG A 7 25.09 -50.94 22.01
C ARG A 7 24.76 -49.82 21.05
N THR A 8 24.11 -50.17 19.96
CA THR A 8 23.51 -49.24 18.97
C THR A 8 22.25 -48.69 19.57
N PHE A 9 22.19 -47.37 19.77
CA PHE A 9 20.96 -46.65 20.09
C PHE A 9 20.39 -45.99 18.80
N LEU A 10 19.36 -46.60 18.23
CA LEU A 10 18.46 -45.95 17.29
C LEU A 10 17.58 -44.98 18.07
N LYS A 11 17.79 -43.69 17.92
CA LYS A 11 16.85 -42.66 18.33
C LYS A 11 16.00 -42.27 17.12
N SER A 12 14.77 -42.78 17.09
CA SER A 12 13.69 -42.28 16.27
C SER A 12 13.28 -40.85 16.76
N GLY A 13 13.69 -39.84 16.05
CA GLY A 13 13.24 -38.47 16.27
C GLY A 13 11.86 -38.29 15.66
N ALA A 14 10.82 -38.32 16.47
CA ALA A 14 9.51 -37.83 16.08
C ALA A 14 9.56 -36.30 16.01
N TRP A 15 9.39 -35.75 14.81
CA TRP A 15 9.13 -34.33 14.62
C TRP A 15 7.71 -34.04 15.09
N ALA A 16 7.58 -33.42 16.27
CA ALA A 16 6.34 -32.85 16.72
C ALA A 16 6.01 -31.66 15.81
N ALA A 17 5.01 -31.82 14.96
CA ALA A 17 4.35 -30.71 14.29
C ALA A 17 3.63 -29.89 15.38
N THR A 18 4.22 -28.80 15.81
CA THR A 18 3.53 -27.79 16.63
C THR A 18 2.42 -27.18 15.78
N MET A 19 1.23 -27.65 15.97
CA MET A 19 -0.01 -27.01 15.50
C MET A 19 -0.07 -25.61 16.14
N TRP A 20 -0.02 -24.59 15.31
CA TRP A 20 -0.29 -23.22 15.72
C TRP A 20 -1.74 -23.15 16.13
N GLY A 21 -1.99 -23.05 17.43
CA GLY A 21 -3.31 -22.72 17.97
C GLY A 21 -3.74 -21.34 17.46
N PRO A 22 -5.06 -21.05 17.45
CA PRO A 22 -5.55 -19.75 17.04
C PRO A 22 -4.88 -18.68 17.91
N ALA A 23 -4.26 -17.67 17.29
CA ALA A 23 -3.70 -16.52 17.98
C ALA A 23 -4.79 -15.96 18.90
N ALA A 24 -4.53 -15.96 20.21
CA ALA A 24 -5.43 -15.36 21.18
C ALA A 24 -5.70 -13.93 20.74
N ALA A 25 -6.96 -13.61 20.49
CA ALA A 25 -7.42 -12.29 20.13
C ALA A 25 -7.02 -11.33 21.24
N LEU A 26 -6.00 -10.52 21.00
CA LEU A 26 -5.74 -9.33 21.81
C LEU A 26 -6.91 -8.38 21.53
N ALA A 27 -7.87 -8.37 22.43
CA ALA A 27 -9.05 -7.53 22.38
C ALA A 27 -8.62 -6.07 22.61
N THR A 28 -8.27 -5.38 21.54
CA THR A 28 -8.53 -3.95 21.48
C THR A 28 -10.01 -3.82 21.17
N GLU A 29 -10.76 -3.04 21.95
CA GLU A 29 -12.17 -2.78 21.66
C GLU A 29 -12.27 -2.29 20.22
N ALA A 30 -12.89 -3.09 19.36
CA ALA A 30 -13.19 -2.68 18.00
C ALA A 30 -14.12 -1.47 18.07
N PRO A 31 -13.95 -0.45 17.22
CA PRO A 31 -14.87 0.68 17.22
C PRO A 31 -16.30 0.16 17.02
N HIS A 32 -17.24 0.64 17.83
CA HIS A 32 -18.64 0.28 17.69
C HIS A 32 -19.17 0.81 16.35
N SER A 33 -19.80 -0.06 15.56
CA SER A 33 -20.44 0.34 14.32
C SER A 33 -21.64 1.26 14.64
N PRO A 34 -21.76 2.43 14.00
CA PRO A 34 -22.92 3.30 14.15
C PRO A 34 -24.14 2.80 13.36
N ILE A 35 -24.09 1.59 12.83
CA ILE A 35 -25.14 1.02 11.97
C ILE A 35 -26.20 0.35 12.81
N ALA A 36 -27.44 0.82 12.65
CA ALA A 36 -28.60 0.31 13.42
C ALA A 36 -29.22 -0.98 12.83
N PHE A 37 -28.75 -1.48 11.70
CA PHE A 37 -29.25 -2.71 11.09
C PHE A 37 -28.77 -3.96 11.83
N GLU A 38 -29.55 -5.03 11.75
CA GLU A 38 -29.23 -6.34 12.32
C GLU A 38 -27.86 -6.83 11.81
N ALA A 39 -26.90 -7.04 12.71
CA ALA A 39 -25.62 -7.65 12.38
C ALA A 39 -25.81 -9.16 12.18
N ILE A 40 -25.36 -9.67 11.03
CA ILE A 40 -25.53 -11.08 10.64
C ILE A 40 -24.20 -11.81 10.45
N GLY A 41 -23.09 -11.16 10.70
CA GLY A 41 -21.75 -11.73 10.56
C GLY A 41 -20.65 -10.69 10.45
N ALA A 42 -19.51 -11.14 9.99
CA ALA A 42 -18.35 -10.29 9.71
C ALA A 42 -17.64 -10.75 8.45
N VAL A 43 -16.89 -9.84 7.80
CA VAL A 43 -15.99 -10.18 6.71
C VAL A 43 -14.87 -11.06 7.25
N ALA A 44 -14.76 -12.28 6.75
CA ALA A 44 -13.70 -13.20 7.16
C ALA A 44 -12.34 -12.74 6.61
N PRO A 45 -11.31 -12.60 7.47
CA PRO A 45 -9.98 -12.24 7.00
C PRO A 45 -9.38 -13.34 6.13
N ARG A 46 -8.63 -12.94 5.10
CA ARG A 46 -7.92 -13.86 4.21
C ARG A 46 -6.43 -13.61 4.32
N ALA A 47 -5.67 -14.65 4.64
CA ALA A 47 -4.21 -14.55 4.70
C ALA A 47 -3.62 -14.25 3.30
N SER A 48 -2.50 -13.54 3.25
CA SER A 48 -1.82 -13.17 1.99
C SER A 48 -1.55 -14.36 1.07
N ARG A 49 -1.28 -15.57 1.61
CA ARG A 49 -1.11 -16.80 0.81
C ARG A 49 -2.40 -17.30 0.17
N ALA A 50 -3.54 -17.04 0.77
CA ALA A 50 -4.85 -17.45 0.25
C ALA A 50 -5.37 -16.52 -0.85
N ILE A 51 -4.72 -15.40 -1.09
CA ILE A 51 -5.05 -14.43 -2.14
C ILE A 51 -4.05 -14.61 -3.28
N ALA A 52 -4.53 -14.94 -4.48
CA ALA A 52 -3.67 -15.20 -5.64
C ALA A 52 -2.97 -13.91 -6.10
N ALA A 53 -3.73 -12.82 -6.30
CA ALA A 53 -3.21 -11.51 -6.67
C ALA A 53 -4.14 -10.40 -6.14
N SER A 54 -3.59 -9.20 -5.94
CA SER A 54 -4.34 -8.04 -5.46
C SER A 54 -3.57 -6.75 -5.82
N PRO A 55 -4.24 -5.61 -6.00
CA PRO A 55 -3.59 -4.30 -6.16
C PRO A 55 -3.12 -3.70 -4.83
N LEU A 56 -3.35 -4.37 -3.69
CA LEU A 56 -3.12 -3.81 -2.36
C LEU A 56 -1.71 -4.10 -1.85
N SER A 57 -1.02 -3.04 -1.44
CA SER A 57 0.37 -3.02 -0.98
C SER A 57 0.52 -2.29 0.34
N VAL A 58 1.61 -2.56 1.03
CA VAL A 58 1.99 -1.85 2.26
C VAL A 58 3.45 -1.43 2.20
N GLY A 59 3.76 -0.31 2.82
CA GLY A 59 5.14 0.14 3.03
C GLY A 59 5.87 -0.76 4.02
N PHE A 60 7.02 -1.26 3.60
CA PHE A 60 7.96 -2.06 4.39
C PHE A 60 9.38 -1.47 4.25
N GLU A 61 9.43 -0.14 4.10
CA GLU A 61 10.62 0.68 3.98
C GLU A 61 11.32 0.85 5.34
N THR A 62 12.43 1.59 5.34
CA THR A 62 13.21 1.97 6.53
C THR A 62 13.91 0.83 7.28
N LEU A 63 13.85 -0.40 6.77
CA LEU A 63 14.62 -1.54 7.28
C LEU A 63 16.12 -1.35 7.08
N ASP A 64 16.52 -0.63 6.04
CA ASP A 64 17.90 -0.19 5.81
C ASP A 64 18.43 0.63 6.99
N ARG A 65 17.57 1.40 7.67
CA ARG A 65 17.83 2.23 8.83
C ARG A 65 17.41 1.60 10.17
N ARG A 66 16.92 0.37 10.15
CA ARG A 66 16.55 -0.44 11.33
C ARG A 66 15.49 0.21 12.23
N HIS A 67 14.52 0.93 11.66
CA HIS A 67 13.47 1.60 12.43
C HIS A 67 12.43 0.65 13.03
N PHE A 68 12.35 -0.58 12.57
CA PHE A 68 11.48 -1.61 13.16
C PHE A 68 12.05 -3.02 12.93
N ASP A 69 11.55 -4.01 13.69
CA ASP A 69 11.91 -5.41 13.56
C ASP A 69 10.96 -6.13 12.59
N PRO A 70 11.42 -6.55 11.40
CA PRO A 70 10.58 -7.23 10.43
C PRO A 70 10.08 -8.59 10.92
N ALA A 71 10.83 -9.29 11.77
CA ALA A 71 10.43 -10.61 12.26
C ALA A 71 9.16 -10.54 13.12
N ARG A 72 8.99 -9.46 13.89
CA ARG A 72 7.76 -9.20 14.65
C ARG A 72 6.57 -8.81 13.77
N ALA A 73 6.82 -8.17 12.63
CA ALA A 73 5.77 -7.71 11.72
C ALA A 73 5.27 -8.83 10.79
N HIS A 74 6.11 -9.80 10.39
CA HIS A 74 5.79 -10.82 9.39
C HIS A 74 4.52 -11.62 9.69
N PRO A 75 4.24 -12.12 10.92
CA PRO A 75 3.00 -12.87 11.20
C PRO A 75 1.75 -12.03 10.97
N LEU A 76 1.78 -10.74 11.36
CA LEU A 76 0.68 -9.81 11.19
C LEU A 76 0.52 -9.41 9.72
N LEU A 77 1.61 -9.23 8.99
CA LEU A 77 1.58 -8.98 7.57
C LEU A 77 1.00 -10.17 6.78
N ALA A 78 1.33 -11.41 7.18
CA ALA A 78 0.75 -12.62 6.61
C ALA A 78 -0.77 -12.69 6.81
N ALA A 79 -1.27 -12.26 7.97
CA ALA A 79 -2.69 -12.25 8.31
C ALA A 79 -3.45 -11.06 7.71
N LEU A 80 -2.77 -9.97 7.34
CA LEU A 80 -3.37 -8.76 6.79
C LEU A 80 -4.03 -8.98 5.41
N GLY A 81 -3.45 -9.86 4.58
CA GLY A 81 -3.99 -10.16 3.26
C GLY A 81 -3.43 -9.34 2.11
N VAL A 82 -2.47 -8.43 2.34
CA VAL A 82 -1.81 -7.68 1.26
C VAL A 82 -0.96 -8.60 0.39
N LYS A 83 -0.79 -8.23 -0.88
CA LYS A 83 0.03 -9.01 -1.83
C LYS A 83 1.38 -8.42 -2.11
N TRP A 84 1.60 -7.16 -1.79
CA TRP A 84 2.81 -6.43 -2.12
C TRP A 84 3.37 -5.70 -0.90
N ALA A 85 4.71 -5.60 -0.86
CA ALA A 85 5.42 -4.80 0.13
C ALA A 85 6.51 -3.97 -0.54
N ARG A 86 6.52 -2.66 -0.30
CA ARG A 86 7.55 -1.73 -0.76
C ARG A 86 8.76 -1.81 0.14
N CYS A 87 9.93 -2.21 -0.39
CA CYS A 87 11.16 -2.37 0.37
C CYS A 87 12.26 -1.45 -0.15
N GLN A 88 12.84 -0.61 0.69
CA GLN A 88 14.03 0.17 0.33
C GLN A 88 15.27 -0.70 0.40
N THR A 89 16.17 -0.56 -0.59
CA THR A 89 17.34 -1.43 -0.73
C THR A 89 18.51 -1.04 0.16
N GLY A 90 18.60 0.23 0.56
CA GLY A 90 19.60 0.73 1.51
C GLY A 90 21.05 0.47 1.10
N TRP A 91 21.56 1.15 0.09
CA TRP A 91 22.95 0.97 -0.39
C TRP A 91 23.96 1.14 0.74
N CYS A 92 23.78 2.13 1.65
CA CYS A 92 24.64 2.29 2.82
C CYS A 92 24.77 1.03 3.70
N ARG A 93 23.66 0.29 3.85
CA ARG A 93 23.65 -0.94 4.66
C ARG A 93 24.21 -2.13 3.90
N CYS A 94 24.06 -2.14 2.57
CA CYS A 94 24.59 -3.20 1.70
C CYS A 94 26.09 -3.06 1.42
N GLU A 95 26.66 -1.84 1.50
CA GLU A 95 28.10 -1.59 1.26
C GLU A 95 28.65 -0.72 2.39
N THR A 96 29.13 -1.35 3.46
CA THR A 96 29.75 -0.69 4.60
C THR A 96 31.27 -0.49 4.44
N GLN A 97 31.86 -1.16 3.46
CA GLN A 97 33.25 -1.03 3.03
C GLN A 97 33.28 -0.97 1.50
N ARG A 98 34.06 -0.03 0.94
CA ARG A 98 34.14 0.16 -0.51
C ARG A 98 34.38 -1.14 -1.27
N GLY A 99 33.51 -1.45 -2.22
CA GLY A 99 33.59 -2.64 -3.08
C GLY A 99 33.16 -3.94 -2.44
N LYS A 100 32.76 -3.95 -1.14
CA LYS A 100 32.27 -5.15 -0.46
C LYS A 100 30.77 -5.05 -0.23
N LEU A 101 30.02 -5.76 -1.03
CA LEU A 101 28.56 -5.83 -0.96
C LEU A 101 28.10 -7.03 -0.12
N ASP A 102 27.16 -6.78 0.79
CA ASP A 102 26.50 -7.79 1.61
C ASP A 102 24.98 -7.56 1.56
N PHE A 103 24.25 -8.55 1.05
CA PHE A 103 22.80 -8.53 0.92
C PHE A 103 22.10 -9.45 1.93
N ALA A 104 22.80 -10.05 2.89
CA ALA A 104 22.22 -11.05 3.80
C ALA A 104 20.98 -10.54 4.54
N TRP A 105 21.00 -9.31 5.05
CA TRP A 105 19.86 -8.72 5.73
C TRP A 105 18.64 -8.53 4.80
N LEU A 106 18.87 -8.21 3.52
CA LEU A 106 17.82 -8.01 2.52
C LEU A 106 17.30 -9.36 2.01
N ASP A 107 18.15 -10.39 1.95
CA ASP A 107 17.74 -11.77 1.70
C ASP A 107 16.74 -12.27 2.74
N GLU A 108 16.98 -12.00 4.03
CA GLU A 108 16.06 -12.36 5.10
C GLU A 108 14.68 -11.69 4.90
N VAL A 109 14.65 -10.39 4.55
CA VAL A 109 13.42 -9.65 4.27
C VAL A 109 12.70 -10.25 3.08
N VAL A 110 13.37 -10.39 1.94
CA VAL A 110 12.77 -10.89 0.69
C VAL A 110 12.24 -12.31 0.87
N ASN A 111 13.05 -13.21 1.42
CA ASN A 111 12.67 -14.61 1.59
C ASN A 111 11.50 -14.76 2.58
N SER A 112 11.48 -13.96 3.65
CA SER A 112 10.37 -13.97 4.62
C SER A 112 9.06 -13.46 4.01
N LEU A 113 9.10 -12.38 3.22
CA LEU A 113 7.93 -11.87 2.50
C LEU A 113 7.38 -12.90 1.50
N LEU A 114 8.25 -13.47 0.67
CA LEU A 114 7.85 -14.53 -0.28
C LEU A 114 7.27 -15.75 0.45
N LYS A 115 7.88 -16.13 1.57
CA LYS A 115 7.41 -17.23 2.42
C LYS A 115 5.99 -17.00 2.94
N ILE A 116 5.57 -15.78 3.24
CA ILE A 116 4.20 -15.45 3.70
C ILE A 116 3.25 -15.10 2.55
N GLY A 117 3.68 -15.20 1.28
CA GLY A 117 2.86 -14.94 0.10
C GLY A 117 2.75 -13.46 -0.27
N VAL A 118 3.66 -12.63 0.19
CA VAL A 118 3.78 -11.20 -0.15
C VAL A 118 4.93 -11.01 -1.12
N GLN A 119 4.69 -10.31 -2.23
CA GLN A 119 5.69 -9.98 -3.24
C GLN A 119 6.43 -8.70 -2.84
N PRO A 120 7.75 -8.74 -2.64
CA PRO A 120 8.52 -7.51 -2.48
C PRO A 120 8.66 -6.78 -3.82
N TRP A 121 8.59 -5.45 -3.77
CA TRP A 121 9.06 -4.58 -4.83
C TRP A 121 10.07 -3.59 -4.26
N PHE A 122 11.16 -3.40 -4.98
CA PHE A 122 12.28 -2.62 -4.47
C PHE A 122 12.16 -1.16 -4.84
N ASN A 123 12.33 -0.29 -3.85
CA ASN A 123 12.70 1.10 -4.04
C ASN A 123 14.22 1.22 -3.93
N LEU A 124 14.89 1.50 -5.04
CA LEU A 124 16.34 1.69 -5.10
C LEU A 124 16.71 3.04 -4.48
N GLY A 125 17.30 3.04 -3.33
CA GLY A 125 17.73 4.21 -2.59
C GLY A 125 18.42 3.82 -1.28
N TYR A 126 19.19 4.69 -0.65
CA TYR A 126 19.55 6.01 -1.17
C TYR A 126 21.01 6.01 -1.62
N GLY A 127 21.77 7.08 -1.33
CA GLY A 127 23.20 7.14 -1.59
C GLY A 127 24.03 6.28 -0.62
N ASN A 128 25.35 6.47 -0.64
CA ASN A 128 26.25 5.82 0.30
C ASN A 128 27.33 6.82 0.77
N ARG A 129 27.47 6.97 2.09
CA ARG A 129 28.44 7.92 2.71
C ARG A 129 29.89 7.64 2.31
N LEU A 130 30.22 6.43 1.89
CA LEU A 130 31.55 6.10 1.38
C LEU A 130 31.89 6.91 0.12
N TYR A 131 30.89 7.35 -0.63
CA TYR A 131 30.99 8.12 -1.87
C TYR A 131 30.36 9.52 -1.79
N ALA A 132 29.77 9.86 -0.64
CA ALA A 132 29.20 11.15 -0.31
C ALA A 132 29.65 11.56 1.09
N PRO A 133 30.88 12.11 1.26
CA PRO A 133 31.49 12.31 2.57
C PRO A 133 30.74 13.28 3.49
N ASP A 134 29.96 14.20 2.93
CA ASP A 134 29.11 15.14 3.67
C ASP A 134 27.77 14.51 4.12
N ALA A 135 27.49 13.27 3.74
CA ALA A 135 26.29 12.57 4.13
C ALA A 135 26.39 12.01 5.55
N ASP A 136 25.23 11.93 6.24
CA ASP A 136 25.11 11.09 7.43
C ASP A 136 25.30 9.60 7.09
N GLU A 137 25.32 8.75 8.12
CA GLU A 137 25.54 7.31 7.94
C GLU A 137 24.46 6.60 7.10
N THR A 138 23.31 7.22 6.88
CA THR A 138 22.22 6.67 6.07
C THR A 138 22.22 7.18 4.63
N ALA A 139 22.90 8.29 4.38
CA ALA A 139 22.99 9.01 3.10
C ALA A 139 21.61 9.19 2.41
N VAL A 140 20.56 9.42 3.21
CA VAL A 140 19.19 9.62 2.69
C VAL A 140 19.15 10.84 1.76
N GLY A 141 18.73 10.57 0.52
CA GLY A 141 18.57 11.60 -0.51
C GLY A 141 19.86 11.96 -1.26
N TRP A 142 21.02 11.43 -0.92
CA TRP A 142 22.27 11.69 -1.64
C TRP A 142 22.33 10.95 -2.97
N ALA A 143 21.97 11.63 -4.04
CA ALA A 143 21.93 11.05 -5.38
C ALA A 143 23.34 10.78 -5.94
N PRO A 144 23.62 9.56 -6.46
CA PRO A 144 24.97 9.14 -6.84
C PRO A 144 25.39 9.59 -8.26
N ILE A 145 24.93 10.75 -8.71
CA ILE A 145 25.18 11.21 -10.09
C ILE A 145 26.10 12.44 -10.19
N PHE A 146 26.42 13.06 -9.05
CA PHE A 146 27.18 14.33 -9.01
C PHE A 146 28.68 14.13 -8.91
N ASP A 147 29.14 12.89 -8.73
CA ASP A 147 30.55 12.52 -8.65
C ASP A 147 30.81 11.23 -9.45
N ASP A 148 31.95 11.14 -10.15
CA ASP A 148 32.28 10.00 -11.01
C ASP A 148 32.49 8.70 -10.23
N ALA A 149 33.14 8.77 -9.07
CA ALA A 149 33.33 7.59 -8.23
C ALA A 149 32.01 7.07 -7.67
N ALA A 150 31.12 8.00 -7.27
CA ALA A 150 29.76 7.66 -6.83
C ALA A 150 28.95 7.03 -7.98
N ARG A 151 28.99 7.59 -9.20
CA ARG A 151 28.31 7.00 -10.38
C ARG A 151 28.78 5.57 -10.65
N GLN A 152 30.09 5.35 -10.69
CA GLN A 152 30.66 4.05 -10.95
C GLN A 152 30.31 3.04 -9.85
N ALA A 153 30.34 3.46 -8.59
CA ALA A 153 29.96 2.64 -7.46
C ALA A 153 28.47 2.29 -7.47
N TRP A 154 27.60 3.23 -7.79
CA TRP A 154 26.17 3.01 -7.99
C TRP A 154 25.89 1.95 -9.06
N VAL A 155 26.53 2.06 -10.23
CA VAL A 155 26.37 1.08 -11.31
C VAL A 155 26.80 -0.33 -10.84
N ARG A 156 27.92 -0.42 -10.10
CA ARG A 156 28.33 -1.72 -9.52
C ARG A 156 27.31 -2.26 -8.53
N PHE A 157 26.80 -1.41 -7.63
CA PHE A 157 25.76 -1.78 -6.66
C PHE A 157 24.48 -2.24 -7.37
N VAL A 158 23.95 -1.46 -8.32
CA VAL A 158 22.73 -1.81 -9.07
C VAL A 158 22.89 -3.12 -9.82
N ARG A 159 24.01 -3.32 -10.51
CA ARG A 159 24.30 -4.57 -11.19
C ARG A 159 24.32 -5.76 -10.23
N ALA A 160 25.03 -5.63 -9.10
CA ALA A 160 25.15 -6.69 -8.13
C ALA A 160 23.83 -7.04 -7.46
N ILE A 161 23.04 -6.05 -7.02
CA ILE A 161 21.74 -6.29 -6.38
C ILE A 161 20.72 -6.87 -7.36
N ALA A 162 20.71 -6.42 -8.63
CA ALA A 162 19.81 -6.96 -9.63
C ALA A 162 20.14 -8.43 -9.97
N HIS A 163 21.40 -8.79 -10.12
CA HIS A 163 21.80 -10.18 -10.27
C HIS A 163 21.49 -11.03 -9.06
N HIS A 164 21.74 -10.51 -7.84
CA HIS A 164 21.51 -11.25 -6.60
C HIS A 164 20.02 -11.60 -6.37
N PHE A 165 19.12 -10.67 -6.70
CA PHE A 165 17.68 -10.88 -6.51
C PHE A 165 16.94 -11.31 -7.79
N ALA A 166 17.66 -11.63 -8.87
CA ALA A 166 17.06 -12.19 -10.09
C ALA A 166 16.21 -13.43 -9.76
N GLY A 167 15.00 -13.51 -10.34
CA GLY A 167 14.02 -14.57 -10.04
C GLY A 167 13.23 -14.42 -8.73
N ARG A 168 13.63 -13.49 -7.84
CA ARG A 168 12.91 -13.21 -6.57
C ARG A 168 12.22 -11.84 -6.56
N VAL A 169 12.82 -10.84 -7.17
CA VAL A 169 12.28 -9.47 -7.26
C VAL A 169 12.22 -9.05 -8.72
N LYS A 170 11.02 -8.73 -9.18
CA LYS A 170 10.74 -8.32 -10.55
C LYS A 170 10.51 -6.82 -10.70
N HIS A 171 10.02 -6.14 -9.66
CA HIS A 171 9.56 -4.75 -9.69
C HIS A 171 10.57 -3.84 -8.99
N TRP A 172 11.04 -2.80 -9.71
CA TRP A 172 12.14 -1.93 -9.29
C TRP A 172 11.75 -0.47 -9.46
N GLU A 173 11.51 0.23 -8.38
CA GLU A 173 11.25 1.66 -8.36
C GLU A 173 12.57 2.42 -8.27
N LEU A 174 12.75 3.39 -9.18
CA LEU A 174 14.02 4.07 -9.37
C LEU A 174 14.05 5.37 -8.58
N TRP A 175 14.63 5.33 -7.36
CA TRP A 175 14.72 6.42 -6.39
C TRP A 175 13.42 6.68 -5.62
N ASN A 176 13.44 7.71 -4.72
CA ASN A 176 12.32 8.16 -3.91
C ASN A 176 12.25 9.68 -3.87
N GLU A 177 11.13 10.27 -4.22
CA GLU A 177 10.80 11.69 -4.17
C GLU A 177 11.88 12.64 -4.73
N PRO A 178 12.34 12.41 -5.99
CA PRO A 178 13.42 13.17 -6.59
C PRO A 178 13.10 14.66 -6.81
N ASN A 179 11.84 15.04 -6.63
CA ASN A 179 11.33 16.40 -6.83
C ASN A 179 11.39 17.28 -5.57
N ILE A 180 11.89 16.77 -4.44
CA ILE A 180 12.05 17.56 -3.21
C ILE A 180 13.47 17.48 -2.65
N ALA A 181 13.96 18.60 -2.09
CA ALA A 181 15.34 18.72 -1.62
C ALA A 181 15.71 17.74 -0.49
N GLN A 182 14.71 17.24 0.26
CA GLN A 182 14.93 16.24 1.30
C GLN A 182 15.54 14.96 0.76
N PHE A 183 15.12 14.54 -0.46
CA PHE A 183 15.53 13.29 -1.08
C PHE A 183 16.35 13.50 -2.37
N TRP A 184 16.84 14.75 -2.58
CA TRP A 184 17.72 15.07 -3.69
C TRP A 184 18.86 15.98 -3.24
N LYS A 185 20.03 15.40 -2.99
CA LYS A 185 21.24 16.05 -2.48
C LYS A 185 22.45 15.62 -3.34
N PRO A 186 23.52 16.41 -3.38
CA PRO A 186 23.71 17.69 -2.74
C PRO A 186 23.04 18.85 -3.49
N ALA A 187 22.59 18.64 -4.72
CA ALA A 187 22.01 19.66 -5.59
C ALA A 187 20.52 19.92 -5.30
N LYS A 188 19.97 20.96 -5.90
CA LYS A 188 18.51 21.16 -5.96
C LYS A 188 17.87 20.15 -6.92
N PRO A 189 16.62 19.71 -6.67
CA PRO A 189 15.90 18.83 -7.57
C PRO A 189 15.80 19.38 -8.99
N GLN A 190 16.29 18.61 -9.96
CA GLN A 190 16.17 18.89 -11.39
C GLN A 190 15.69 17.63 -12.11
N ALA A 191 14.70 17.78 -12.99
CA ALA A 191 14.14 16.66 -13.74
C ALA A 191 15.20 15.95 -14.62
N ALA A 192 16.08 16.72 -15.25
CA ALA A 192 17.16 16.18 -16.07
C ALA A 192 18.12 15.29 -15.28
N ASP A 193 18.46 15.69 -14.05
CA ASP A 193 19.35 14.93 -13.16
C ASP A 193 18.70 13.61 -12.73
N TYR A 194 17.42 13.66 -12.37
CA TYR A 194 16.68 12.43 -12.06
C TYR A 194 16.64 11.48 -13.25
N VAL A 195 16.34 11.99 -14.45
CA VAL A 195 16.33 11.16 -15.67
C VAL A 195 17.72 10.63 -16.00
N ALA A 196 18.80 11.40 -15.73
CA ALA A 196 20.17 10.89 -15.86
C ALA A 196 20.44 9.70 -14.92
N LEU A 197 19.96 9.76 -13.67
CA LEU A 197 20.01 8.61 -12.74
C LEU A 197 19.24 7.40 -13.27
N VAL A 198 18.05 7.61 -13.83
CA VAL A 198 17.24 6.54 -14.44
C VAL A 198 17.97 5.92 -15.63
N LYS A 199 18.53 6.74 -16.54
CA LYS A 199 19.31 6.27 -17.69
C LYS A 199 20.55 5.47 -17.29
N LEU A 200 21.16 5.81 -16.18
CA LEU A 200 22.30 5.07 -15.61
C LEU A 200 21.88 3.74 -15.01
N THR A 201 20.69 3.66 -14.38
CA THR A 201 20.22 2.55 -13.54
C THR A 201 19.45 1.49 -14.34
N ALA A 202 18.49 1.91 -15.16
CA ALA A 202 17.56 1.03 -15.87
C ALA A 202 18.22 -0.05 -16.74
N PRO A 203 19.26 0.25 -17.55
CA PRO A 203 19.92 -0.76 -18.37
C PRO A 203 20.59 -1.87 -17.55
N GLU A 204 21.15 -1.54 -16.40
CA GLU A 204 21.84 -2.52 -15.53
C GLU A 204 20.87 -3.51 -14.90
N ILE A 205 19.66 -3.03 -14.53
CA ILE A 205 18.61 -3.91 -14.04
C ILE A 205 18.11 -4.82 -15.16
N ARG A 206 17.80 -4.30 -16.34
CA ARG A 206 17.28 -5.09 -17.45
C ARG A 206 18.28 -6.13 -17.98
N LYS A 207 19.60 -5.88 -17.88
CA LYS A 207 20.62 -6.88 -18.20
C LYS A 207 20.59 -8.09 -17.26
N ALA A 208 20.34 -7.86 -15.95
CA ALA A 208 20.30 -8.91 -14.94
C ALA A 208 18.93 -9.58 -14.85
N VAL A 209 17.84 -8.83 -15.06
CA VAL A 209 16.45 -9.23 -14.97
C VAL A 209 15.73 -8.76 -16.25
N PRO A 210 15.77 -9.54 -17.35
CA PRO A 210 15.23 -9.11 -18.65
C PRO A 210 13.73 -8.78 -18.64
N ASP A 211 12.96 -9.41 -17.75
CA ASP A 211 11.53 -9.17 -17.56
C ASP A 211 11.23 -8.21 -16.38
N ALA A 212 12.22 -7.44 -15.95
CA ALA A 212 12.05 -6.44 -14.89
C ALA A 212 10.98 -5.41 -15.26
N VAL A 213 10.15 -5.08 -14.29
CA VAL A 213 9.20 -3.95 -14.36
C VAL A 213 9.83 -2.75 -13.68
N LEU A 214 10.15 -1.73 -14.45
CA LEU A 214 10.78 -0.51 -13.96
C LEU A 214 9.73 0.56 -13.66
N ILE A 215 9.78 1.12 -12.47
CA ILE A 215 8.84 2.10 -11.95
C ILE A 215 9.59 3.40 -11.79
N GLY A 216 9.20 4.41 -12.56
CA GLY A 216 9.75 5.77 -12.45
C GLY A 216 8.91 6.64 -11.53
N GLY A 217 9.47 7.78 -11.16
CA GLY A 217 8.75 8.78 -10.37
C GLY A 217 8.98 8.67 -8.87
N ALA A 218 8.11 7.92 -8.18
CA ALA A 218 8.00 8.01 -6.71
C ALA A 218 7.93 9.47 -6.24
N TYR A 219 7.17 10.29 -6.97
CA TYR A 219 7.14 11.75 -6.75
C TYR A 219 6.41 12.12 -5.46
N ALA A 220 6.95 13.06 -4.71
CA ALA A 220 6.22 13.73 -3.64
C ALA A 220 5.05 14.53 -4.26
N GLY A 221 3.82 14.10 -4.03
CA GLY A 221 2.62 14.61 -4.69
C GLY A 221 2.50 14.21 -6.16
N ILE A 222 1.76 15.00 -6.92
CA ILE A 222 1.64 14.89 -8.38
C ILE A 222 2.12 16.22 -9.01
N PRO A 223 3.44 16.49 -9.02
CA PRO A 223 4.00 17.76 -9.48
C PRO A 223 4.04 17.81 -11.03
N MET A 224 2.92 18.10 -11.66
CA MET A 224 2.74 18.06 -13.12
C MET A 224 3.85 18.74 -13.93
N PRO A 225 4.36 19.95 -13.55
CA PRO A 225 5.47 20.57 -14.30
C PRO A 225 6.78 19.76 -14.23
N TYR A 226 7.10 19.18 -13.06
CA TYR A 226 8.29 18.35 -12.88
C TYR A 226 8.16 17.02 -13.62
N ILE A 227 6.98 16.38 -13.56
CA ILE A 227 6.68 15.15 -14.31
C ILE A 227 6.83 15.39 -15.80
N LYS A 228 6.23 16.49 -16.32
CA LYS A 228 6.39 16.85 -17.74
C LYS A 228 7.85 17.05 -18.13
N ALA A 229 8.65 17.75 -17.33
CA ALA A 229 10.06 17.93 -17.58
C ALA A 229 10.86 16.62 -17.57
N CYS A 230 10.49 15.65 -16.71
CA CYS A 230 11.08 14.29 -16.75
C CYS A 230 10.71 13.55 -18.04
N LEU A 231 9.46 13.66 -18.49
CA LEU A 231 9.01 13.04 -19.73
C LEU A 231 9.69 13.68 -20.97
N ASP A 232 9.81 15.02 -21.00
CA ASP A 232 10.56 15.74 -22.03
C ASP A 232 12.04 15.31 -22.09
N ALA A 233 12.63 14.94 -20.95
CA ALA A 233 14.00 14.42 -20.83
C ALA A 233 14.13 12.93 -21.21
N GLY A 234 13.02 12.24 -21.58
CA GLY A 234 13.00 10.86 -22.06
C GLY A 234 12.71 9.80 -21.00
N LEU A 235 12.12 10.15 -19.84
CA LEU A 235 11.80 9.19 -18.80
C LEU A 235 10.95 8.00 -19.29
N ALA A 236 9.95 8.29 -20.15
CA ALA A 236 9.00 7.30 -20.65
C ALA A 236 9.64 6.12 -21.41
N GLU A 237 10.82 6.33 -21.98
CA GLU A 237 11.56 5.30 -22.73
C GLU A 237 12.18 4.23 -21.81
N HIS A 238 12.37 4.56 -20.51
CA HIS A 238 13.11 3.74 -19.56
C HIS A 238 12.24 3.05 -18.52
N VAL A 239 10.96 3.45 -18.39
CA VAL A 239 10.08 2.95 -17.33
C VAL A 239 8.79 2.32 -17.88
N ASP A 240 8.22 1.39 -17.14
CA ASP A 240 6.99 0.68 -17.48
C ASP A 240 5.79 1.22 -16.70
N LYS A 241 6.04 1.78 -15.51
CA LYS A 241 5.05 2.32 -14.59
C LYS A 241 5.50 3.68 -14.08
N LEU A 242 4.53 4.48 -13.61
CA LEU A 242 4.82 5.74 -12.92
C LEU A 242 4.25 5.72 -11.50
N SER A 243 5.09 6.04 -10.52
CA SER A 243 4.74 6.09 -9.09
C SER A 243 4.69 7.52 -8.56
N TYR A 244 3.79 7.76 -7.59
CA TYR A 244 3.60 9.05 -6.92
C TYR A 244 3.04 8.85 -5.51
N HIS A 245 3.20 9.86 -4.63
CA HIS A 245 2.87 9.84 -3.20
C HIS A 245 1.87 10.97 -2.87
N PRO A 246 0.54 10.77 -3.04
CA PRO A 246 -0.45 11.85 -3.01
C PRO A 246 -0.95 12.17 -1.61
N TYR A 247 -0.06 12.47 -0.68
CA TYR A 247 -0.41 12.84 0.70
C TYR A 247 -1.35 14.05 0.73
N ARG A 248 -2.54 13.87 1.32
CA ARG A 248 -3.55 14.94 1.50
C ARG A 248 -4.51 14.61 2.65
N PRO A 249 -5.03 15.64 3.38
CA PRO A 249 -5.93 15.41 4.53
C PRO A 249 -7.26 14.78 4.13
N ILE A 250 -7.80 15.19 2.97
CA ILE A 250 -9.02 14.64 2.38
C ILE A 250 -8.61 13.88 1.13
N PRO A 251 -8.65 12.53 1.14
CA PRO A 251 -8.13 11.69 0.06
C PRO A 251 -8.66 12.02 -1.34
N GLU A 252 -9.92 12.44 -1.42
CA GLU A 252 -10.63 12.71 -2.68
C GLU A 252 -10.40 14.11 -3.25
N ALA A 253 -9.94 15.06 -2.40
CA ALA A 253 -9.89 16.48 -2.79
C ALA A 253 -8.98 16.72 -4.01
N GLY A 254 -9.60 17.06 -5.16
CA GLY A 254 -8.91 17.30 -6.43
C GLY A 254 -8.29 16.06 -7.10
N TYR A 255 -8.35 14.90 -6.45
CA TYR A 255 -7.56 13.73 -6.85
C TYR A 255 -7.98 13.14 -8.21
N GLU A 256 -9.27 13.06 -8.49
CA GLU A 256 -9.79 12.55 -9.76
C GLU A 256 -9.29 13.39 -10.95
N ALA A 257 -9.38 14.71 -10.82
CA ALA A 257 -8.90 15.64 -11.85
C ALA A 257 -7.38 15.52 -12.05
N GLU A 258 -6.60 15.39 -10.97
CA GLU A 258 -5.15 15.19 -11.05
C GLU A 258 -4.78 13.87 -11.74
N ILE A 259 -5.46 12.76 -11.42
CA ILE A 259 -5.23 11.46 -12.08
C ILE A 259 -5.59 11.51 -13.56
N ALA A 260 -6.72 12.15 -13.91
CA ALA A 260 -7.11 12.33 -15.31
C ALA A 260 -6.08 13.17 -16.09
N ALA A 261 -5.62 14.28 -15.50
CA ALA A 261 -4.59 15.12 -16.10
C ALA A 261 -3.26 14.38 -16.25
N LEU A 262 -2.85 13.58 -15.25
CA LEU A 262 -1.62 12.79 -15.31
C LEU A 262 -1.69 11.73 -16.41
N ARG A 263 -2.81 11.02 -16.55
CA ARG A 263 -2.99 10.05 -17.67
C ARG A 263 -2.92 10.72 -19.01
N ASN A 264 -3.64 11.83 -19.20
CA ASN A 264 -3.60 12.60 -20.45
C ASN A 264 -2.18 13.07 -20.80
N LEU A 265 -1.40 13.49 -19.78
CA LEU A 265 -0.01 13.85 -19.98
C LEU A 265 0.82 12.64 -20.43
N LEU A 266 0.72 11.52 -19.74
CA LEU A 266 1.48 10.30 -20.06
C LEU A 266 1.16 9.74 -21.44
N ASP A 267 -0.11 9.73 -21.84
CA ASP A 267 -0.55 9.24 -23.15
C ASP A 267 0.03 10.06 -24.32
N GLY A 268 0.44 11.29 -24.06
CA GLY A 268 1.17 12.12 -25.03
C GLY A 268 2.61 11.65 -25.29
N TYR A 269 3.20 10.85 -24.39
CA TYR A 269 4.57 10.32 -24.52
C TYR A 269 4.59 8.82 -24.73
N LYS A 270 3.88 8.07 -23.91
CA LYS A 270 3.79 6.59 -23.98
C LYS A 270 2.42 6.15 -23.50
N ARG A 271 1.61 5.57 -24.38
CA ARG A 271 0.29 5.06 -24.03
C ARG A 271 0.39 3.86 -23.10
N GLY A 272 -0.58 3.79 -22.16
CA GLY A 272 -0.76 2.62 -21.31
C GLY A 272 0.27 2.50 -20.17
N VAL A 273 0.99 3.57 -19.82
CA VAL A 273 1.80 3.60 -18.60
C VAL A 273 0.87 3.52 -17.39
N ALA A 274 0.95 2.41 -16.66
CA ALA A 274 0.12 2.24 -15.47
C ALA A 274 0.60 3.11 -14.32
N LEU A 275 -0.36 3.56 -13.51
CA LEU A 275 -0.13 4.40 -12.34
C LEU A 275 -0.07 3.55 -11.07
N TRP A 276 0.98 3.75 -10.29
CA TRP A 276 1.14 3.21 -8.96
C TRP A 276 1.09 4.33 -7.92
N GLN A 277 0.20 4.20 -6.96
CA GLN A 277 0.28 4.99 -5.74
C GLN A 277 1.29 4.29 -4.82
N GLY A 278 2.57 4.67 -4.92
CA GLY A 278 3.69 3.96 -4.31
C GLY A 278 3.80 4.17 -2.80
N GLU A 279 3.32 5.30 -2.30
CA GLU A 279 3.40 5.63 -0.88
C GLU A 279 2.34 6.66 -0.51
N CYS A 280 1.48 6.36 0.44
CA CYS A 280 0.60 7.35 1.06
C CYS A 280 0.02 6.82 2.36
N GLY A 281 -0.05 7.65 3.40
CA GLY A 281 -0.57 7.25 4.70
C GLY A 281 -0.97 8.43 5.55
N CYS A 282 -1.72 8.16 6.59
CA CYS A 282 -2.24 9.13 7.54
C CYS A 282 -1.77 8.74 8.94
N PRO A 283 -1.33 9.69 9.78
CA PRO A 283 -0.94 9.39 11.14
C PRO A 283 -2.14 8.98 12.01
N SER A 284 -1.90 8.18 13.03
CA SER A 284 -2.87 7.90 14.11
C SER A 284 -2.72 8.85 15.30
N GLN A 285 -1.74 9.74 15.24
CA GLN A 285 -1.50 10.78 16.23
C GLN A 285 -0.82 11.96 15.54
N GLY A 286 -1.32 13.18 15.77
CA GLY A 286 -0.74 14.41 15.30
C GLY A 286 0.04 15.17 16.37
N GLY A 287 0.50 16.37 16.02
CA GLY A 287 1.10 17.31 16.97
C GLY A 287 2.61 17.15 17.16
N LYS A 288 3.13 17.64 18.29
CA LYS A 288 4.57 17.88 18.52
C LYS A 288 5.44 16.62 18.46
N GLU A 289 4.90 15.47 18.88
CA GLU A 289 5.62 14.19 18.91
C GLU A 289 5.56 13.45 17.58
N SER A 290 4.72 13.92 16.64
CA SER A 290 4.54 13.33 15.34
C SER A 290 5.47 13.93 14.28
N THR A 291 5.81 13.15 13.25
CA THR A 291 6.62 13.62 12.11
C THR A 291 6.15 13.01 10.78
N GLY A 292 6.60 13.60 9.69
CA GLY A 292 6.23 13.22 8.33
C GLY A 292 5.00 13.98 7.80
N ALA A 293 4.57 13.65 6.60
CA ALA A 293 3.42 14.31 5.98
C ALA A 293 2.17 14.19 6.84
N LEU A 294 1.35 15.25 6.90
CA LEU A 294 0.11 15.37 7.68
C LEU A 294 0.26 15.37 9.22
N ALA A 295 1.48 15.27 9.76
CA ALA A 295 1.73 15.19 11.20
C ALA A 295 1.30 16.44 11.99
N ASN A 296 1.12 17.59 11.32
CA ASN A 296 0.71 18.86 11.90
C ASN A 296 -0.80 18.99 12.14
N LEU A 297 -1.60 18.00 11.74
CA LEU A 297 -3.05 17.97 11.93
C LEU A 297 -3.40 17.07 13.12
N GLU A 298 -4.63 17.19 13.59
CA GLU A 298 -5.14 16.36 14.68
C GLU A 298 -5.62 15.01 14.16
N TRP A 299 -5.00 13.94 14.63
CA TRP A 299 -5.30 12.57 14.24
C TRP A 299 -5.52 11.68 15.46
N ASP A 300 -6.31 10.64 15.27
CA ASP A 300 -6.48 9.49 16.15
C ASP A 300 -6.52 8.20 15.32
N GLU A 301 -6.53 7.05 15.95
CA GLU A 301 -6.52 5.75 15.28
C GLU A 301 -7.79 5.49 14.44
N THR A 302 -8.94 6.04 14.86
CA THR A 302 -10.21 5.93 14.12
C THR A 302 -10.17 6.78 12.85
N ARG A 303 -9.70 8.03 12.94
CA ARG A 303 -9.50 8.91 11.78
C ARG A 303 -8.50 8.32 10.79
N GLN A 304 -7.43 7.69 11.28
CA GLN A 304 -6.47 6.95 10.44
C GLN A 304 -7.17 5.83 9.66
N ALA A 305 -7.99 5.02 10.30
CA ALA A 305 -8.71 3.92 9.66
C ALA A 305 -9.71 4.42 8.61
N LYS A 306 -10.51 5.45 8.93
CA LYS A 306 -11.43 6.09 7.98
C LYS A 306 -10.69 6.65 6.77
N TRP A 307 -9.57 7.33 6.99
CA TRP A 307 -8.74 7.89 5.93
C TRP A 307 -8.20 6.80 5.00
N LEU A 308 -7.70 5.69 5.57
CA LEU A 308 -7.20 4.55 4.81
C LEU A 308 -8.27 3.97 3.88
N LEU A 309 -9.46 3.70 4.39
CA LEU A 309 -10.58 3.17 3.60
C LEU A 309 -10.90 4.09 2.41
N ARG A 310 -10.98 5.39 2.65
CA ARG A 310 -11.26 6.40 1.62
C ARG A 310 -10.15 6.46 0.58
N ARG A 311 -8.87 6.43 1.00
CA ARG A 311 -7.73 6.47 0.11
C ARG A 311 -7.71 5.26 -0.83
N ILE A 312 -7.80 4.06 -0.27
CA ILE A 312 -7.73 2.83 -1.05
C ILE A 312 -8.88 2.74 -2.05
N LEU A 313 -10.13 2.98 -1.63
CA LEU A 313 -11.28 2.94 -2.54
C LEU A 313 -11.26 4.04 -3.61
N SER A 314 -10.69 5.19 -3.31
CA SER A 314 -10.46 6.24 -4.32
C SER A 314 -9.46 5.80 -5.38
N ASP A 315 -8.36 5.16 -4.99
CA ASP A 315 -7.36 4.63 -5.92
C ASP A 315 -7.95 3.53 -6.81
N LEU A 316 -8.66 2.55 -6.21
CA LEU A 316 -9.31 1.47 -6.94
C LEU A 316 -10.35 1.99 -7.92
N ARG A 317 -11.18 2.96 -7.51
CA ARG A 317 -12.19 3.63 -8.35
C ARG A 317 -11.57 4.32 -9.56
N LEU A 318 -10.41 4.91 -9.38
CA LEU A 318 -9.70 5.62 -10.43
C LEU A 318 -8.81 4.69 -11.27
N GLY A 319 -8.85 3.37 -11.05
CA GLY A 319 -8.08 2.39 -11.81
C GLY A 319 -6.56 2.55 -11.61
N VAL A 320 -6.13 2.98 -10.43
CA VAL A 320 -4.71 2.91 -10.03
C VAL A 320 -4.35 1.44 -9.87
N GLU A 321 -3.29 1.01 -10.56
CA GLU A 321 -2.96 -0.42 -10.69
C GLU A 321 -2.46 -1.03 -9.37
N LEU A 322 -1.75 -0.25 -8.56
CA LEU A 322 -1.30 -0.64 -7.22
C LEU A 322 -1.44 0.55 -6.27
N THR A 323 -1.94 0.29 -5.07
CA THR A 323 -2.04 1.28 -3.99
C THR A 323 -1.33 0.77 -2.74
N SER A 324 -0.37 1.54 -2.24
CA SER A 324 0.50 1.18 -1.13
C SER A 324 0.28 2.09 0.08
N TYR A 325 -0.13 1.51 1.20
CA TYR A 325 -0.30 2.25 2.44
C TYR A 325 1.02 2.38 3.20
N PHE A 326 1.45 3.57 3.51
CA PHE A 326 2.58 3.87 4.36
C PHE A 326 2.10 4.07 5.80
N HIS A 327 2.41 3.18 6.76
CA HIS A 327 3.43 2.18 6.81
C HIS A 327 2.95 0.92 7.56
N THR A 328 3.71 -0.17 7.56
CA THR A 328 3.35 -1.38 8.33
C THR A 328 3.41 -1.14 9.84
N VAL A 329 4.46 -0.49 10.35
CA VAL A 329 4.71 -0.25 11.79
C VAL A 329 4.99 1.22 12.02
N ASP A 330 4.57 1.81 13.14
CA ASP A 330 5.01 3.16 13.51
C ASP A 330 6.53 3.22 13.62
N LEU A 331 7.12 4.27 13.07
CA LEU A 331 8.56 4.43 13.08
C LEU A 331 8.99 5.26 14.29
N VAL A 332 9.30 4.58 15.39
CA VAL A 332 9.79 5.20 16.63
C VAL A 332 11.21 5.75 16.43
N GLY A 333 11.46 6.95 16.91
CA GLY A 333 12.77 7.61 16.75
C GLY A 333 13.05 8.17 15.35
N TYR A 334 12.09 8.09 14.42
CA TYR A 334 12.25 8.63 13.08
C TYR A 334 12.42 10.14 13.11
N ARG A 335 13.64 10.62 12.78
CA ARG A 335 14.02 12.05 12.88
C ARG A 335 13.80 12.63 14.28
N GLY A 336 14.13 11.85 15.31
CA GLY A 336 13.99 12.26 16.72
C GLY A 336 12.56 12.29 17.26
N LYS A 337 11.57 11.84 16.48
CA LYS A 337 10.15 11.78 16.82
C LYS A 337 9.57 10.42 16.43
N THR A 338 8.25 10.29 16.39
CA THR A 338 7.59 9.10 15.88
C THR A 338 6.79 9.43 14.63
N ASN A 339 6.93 8.62 13.58
CA ASN A 339 6.03 8.65 12.45
C ASN A 339 4.88 7.65 12.70
N PHE A 340 3.74 8.17 13.15
CA PHE A 340 2.59 7.38 13.59
C PHE A 340 1.72 6.86 12.43
N LYS A 341 2.28 6.60 11.26
CA LYS A 341 1.52 6.09 10.11
C LYS A 341 1.40 4.57 10.05
N GLY A 342 1.99 3.84 11.01
CA GLY A 342 1.91 2.38 11.06
C GLY A 342 0.48 1.87 11.18
N LEU A 343 0.24 0.70 10.57
CA LEU A 343 -0.93 -0.14 10.87
C LEU A 343 -0.78 -0.83 12.24
N LEU A 344 0.49 -1.03 12.64
CA LEU A 344 0.88 -1.59 13.93
C LEU A 344 1.53 -0.51 14.78
N ARG A 345 1.29 -0.55 16.10
CA ARG A 345 1.96 0.34 17.06
C ARG A 345 3.45 0.02 17.14
N GLY A 346 4.29 1.04 17.17
CA GLY A 346 5.75 0.87 17.09
C GLY A 346 6.39 0.23 18.33
N THR A 347 5.74 0.27 19.47
CA THR A 347 6.28 -0.23 20.74
C THR A 347 6.08 -1.73 20.92
N ASP A 348 4.89 -2.22 20.68
CA ASP A 348 4.46 -3.59 20.97
C ASP A 348 3.99 -4.39 19.75
N TYR A 349 3.81 -3.72 18.60
CA TYR A 349 3.30 -4.26 17.33
C TYR A 349 1.82 -4.68 17.41
N THR A 350 1.07 -4.21 18.38
CA THR A 350 -0.37 -4.45 18.42
C THR A 350 -1.05 -3.76 17.24
N PRO A 351 -2.02 -4.43 16.57
CA PRO A 351 -2.77 -3.86 15.48
C PRO A 351 -3.62 -2.66 15.90
N LYS A 352 -3.68 -1.63 15.05
CA LYS A 352 -4.60 -0.50 15.18
C LYS A 352 -5.92 -0.78 14.44
N PRO A 353 -6.99 0.01 14.65
CA PRO A 353 -8.22 -0.08 13.84
C PRO A 353 -7.97 -0.05 12.33
N ALA A 354 -6.99 0.75 11.86
CA ALA A 354 -6.60 0.81 10.45
C ALA A 354 -6.10 -0.54 9.89
N TYR A 355 -5.49 -1.40 10.71
CA TYR A 355 -5.08 -2.74 10.31
C TYR A 355 -6.30 -3.60 9.97
N PHE A 356 -7.32 -3.64 10.83
CA PHE A 356 -8.53 -4.44 10.62
C PHE A 356 -9.38 -3.89 9.47
N ALA A 357 -9.47 -2.56 9.33
CA ALA A 357 -10.11 -1.92 8.20
C ALA A 357 -9.41 -2.31 6.87
N TYR A 358 -8.08 -2.32 6.84
CA TYR A 358 -7.33 -2.74 5.65
C TYR A 358 -7.48 -4.24 5.38
N GLN A 359 -7.50 -5.07 6.42
CA GLN A 359 -7.74 -6.51 6.32
C GLN A 359 -9.10 -6.82 5.67
N SER A 360 -10.16 -6.06 6.02
CA SER A 360 -11.47 -6.15 5.38
C SER A 360 -11.38 -5.83 3.88
N LEU A 361 -10.66 -4.75 3.50
CA LEU A 361 -10.46 -4.44 2.08
C LEU A 361 -9.65 -5.51 1.36
N CYS A 362 -8.60 -6.06 1.99
CA CYS A 362 -7.80 -7.13 1.39
C CYS A 362 -8.63 -8.40 1.12
N ALA A 363 -9.61 -8.70 1.98
CA ALA A 363 -10.50 -9.84 1.78
C ALA A 363 -11.48 -9.65 0.61
N LEU A 364 -11.91 -8.41 0.36
CA LEU A 364 -12.93 -8.06 -0.63
C LEU A 364 -12.37 -7.62 -1.99
N PHE A 365 -11.19 -7.00 -2.02
CA PHE A 365 -10.61 -6.38 -3.22
C PHE A 365 -9.30 -7.07 -3.64
N ASP A 366 -9.44 -8.22 -4.27
CA ASP A 366 -8.34 -8.97 -4.90
C ASP A 366 -8.44 -8.93 -6.43
N ALA A 367 -7.68 -9.79 -7.11
CA ALA A 367 -7.69 -9.88 -8.57
C ALA A 367 -9.03 -10.32 -9.18
N GLU A 368 -9.95 -10.86 -8.38
CA GLU A 368 -11.31 -11.22 -8.83
C GLU A 368 -12.24 -10.00 -8.84
N THR A 369 -11.85 -8.90 -8.20
CA THR A 369 -12.64 -7.68 -8.12
C THR A 369 -12.27 -6.72 -9.23
N ARG A 370 -13.25 -6.30 -10.04
CA ARG A 370 -13.08 -5.39 -11.18
C ARG A 370 -13.90 -4.14 -10.99
N TRP A 371 -13.30 -2.97 -11.19
CA TRP A 371 -14.04 -1.72 -11.26
C TRP A 371 -15.04 -1.69 -12.40
N ARG A 372 -16.22 -1.11 -12.16
CA ARG A 372 -17.35 -1.08 -13.10
C ARG A 372 -17.95 0.33 -13.16
N ALA A 373 -17.48 1.14 -14.09
CA ALA A 373 -17.94 2.52 -14.28
C ALA A 373 -19.43 2.61 -14.67
N ASN A 374 -19.98 1.56 -15.27
CA ASN A 374 -21.36 1.51 -15.75
C ASN A 374 -22.40 1.09 -14.70
N LEU A 375 -21.99 0.73 -13.49
CA LEU A 375 -22.90 0.41 -12.39
C LEU A 375 -23.20 1.68 -11.61
N ALA A 376 -24.26 2.36 -11.98
CA ALA A 376 -24.65 3.62 -11.34
C ALA A 376 -25.13 3.41 -9.89
N LEU A 377 -24.91 4.44 -9.07
CA LEU A 377 -25.55 4.61 -7.77
C LEU A 377 -26.27 5.97 -7.79
N ASN A 378 -27.57 5.95 -7.62
CA ASN A 378 -28.43 7.11 -7.72
C ASN A 378 -29.07 7.42 -6.37
N LEU A 379 -29.10 8.69 -6.00
CA LEU A 379 -29.85 9.19 -4.84
C LEU A 379 -31.30 9.45 -5.24
N PHE A 380 -32.24 9.04 -4.41
CA PHE A 380 -33.65 9.40 -4.58
C PHE A 380 -34.26 9.96 -3.28
N GLY A 381 -35.30 10.76 -3.41
CA GLY A 381 -36.06 11.28 -2.26
C GLY A 381 -35.35 12.33 -1.39
N GLN A 382 -34.20 12.87 -1.81
CA GLN A 382 -33.39 13.76 -0.96
C GLN A 382 -32.78 14.96 -1.71
N ARG A 383 -32.35 15.97 -0.94
CA ARG A 383 -31.52 17.09 -1.44
C ARG A 383 -30.21 16.54 -2.01
N LYS A 384 -29.64 17.20 -3.03
CA LYS A 384 -28.34 16.88 -3.62
C LYS A 384 -27.27 16.84 -2.53
N VAL A 385 -26.70 15.66 -2.29
CA VAL A 385 -25.54 15.44 -1.43
C VAL A 385 -24.35 15.15 -2.33
N GLN A 386 -23.23 15.79 -2.09
CA GLN A 386 -22.00 15.48 -2.82
C GLN A 386 -21.41 14.16 -2.27
N LEU A 387 -21.83 13.06 -2.87
CA LEU A 387 -21.47 11.72 -2.49
C LEU A 387 -20.25 11.25 -3.30
N GLN A 388 -19.34 10.54 -2.66
CA GLN A 388 -18.39 9.69 -3.36
C GLN A 388 -18.98 8.30 -3.51
N ALA A 389 -18.85 7.73 -4.70
CA ALA A 389 -19.32 6.38 -4.99
C ALA A 389 -18.33 5.64 -5.88
N ALA A 390 -18.27 4.32 -5.71
CA ALA A 390 -17.51 3.44 -6.57
C ALA A 390 -18.26 2.10 -6.71
N ALA A 391 -18.25 1.51 -7.89
CA ALA A 391 -18.88 0.23 -8.11
C ALA A 391 -17.88 -0.78 -8.69
N PHE A 392 -17.99 -2.01 -8.23
CA PHE A 392 -17.14 -3.13 -8.62
C PHE A 392 -17.99 -4.37 -8.87
N ALA A 393 -17.43 -5.32 -9.59
CA ALA A 393 -17.97 -6.68 -9.70
C ALA A 393 -16.94 -7.68 -9.21
N ARG A 394 -17.39 -8.68 -8.44
CA ARG A 394 -16.59 -9.80 -7.94
C ARG A 394 -17.41 -11.10 -8.08
N ASN A 395 -16.90 -12.07 -8.83
CA ASN A 395 -17.52 -13.39 -8.99
C ASN A 395 -19.02 -13.31 -9.36
N GLY A 396 -19.38 -12.42 -10.29
CA GLY A 396 -20.77 -12.22 -10.72
C GLY A 396 -21.65 -11.42 -9.76
N LYS A 397 -21.07 -10.82 -8.72
CA LYS A 397 -21.77 -10.01 -7.71
C LYS A 397 -21.29 -8.58 -7.74
N ALA A 398 -22.21 -7.61 -7.52
CA ALA A 398 -21.88 -6.19 -7.43
C ALA A 398 -21.38 -5.85 -6.02
N ILE A 399 -20.46 -4.88 -5.95
CA ILE A 399 -20.05 -4.18 -4.72
C ILE A 399 -20.18 -2.69 -5.00
N HIS A 400 -21.07 -2.00 -4.30
CA HIS A 400 -21.23 -0.54 -4.37
C HIS A 400 -20.72 0.11 -3.09
N ALA A 401 -19.66 0.88 -3.20
CA ALA A 401 -19.12 1.70 -2.11
C ALA A 401 -19.72 3.11 -2.18
N TYR A 402 -20.02 3.70 -1.03
CA TYR A 402 -20.49 5.09 -0.94
C TYR A 402 -20.08 5.73 0.37
N TRP A 403 -19.78 7.04 0.36
CA TRP A 403 -19.41 7.81 1.56
C TRP A 403 -19.51 9.32 1.31
N LEU A 404 -19.53 10.09 2.40
CA LEU A 404 -19.41 11.55 2.33
C LEU A 404 -17.93 11.94 2.45
N PRO A 405 -17.33 12.67 1.49
CA PRO A 405 -15.92 13.10 1.56
C PRO A 405 -15.74 14.30 2.50
N ALA A 406 -16.26 14.20 3.73
CA ALA A 406 -16.13 15.23 4.76
C ALA A 406 -14.70 15.32 5.30
N SER A 407 -14.36 16.47 5.91
CA SER A 407 -13.10 16.61 6.62
C SER A 407 -13.07 15.72 7.87
N LEU A 408 -12.05 14.88 8.00
CA LEU A 408 -11.83 14.09 9.21
C LEU A 408 -11.28 14.92 10.39
N GLN A 409 -11.03 16.20 10.17
CA GLN A 409 -10.57 17.15 11.20
C GLN A 409 -11.72 17.84 11.94
N ALA A 410 -12.96 17.62 11.50
CA ALA A 410 -14.18 18.22 12.08
C ALA A 410 -15.09 17.12 12.64
N PRO A 411 -15.92 17.42 13.64
CA PRO A 411 -17.00 16.53 14.06
C PRO A 411 -17.91 16.16 12.89
N PHE A 412 -18.35 14.92 12.86
CA PHE A 412 -19.23 14.41 11.83
C PHE A 412 -20.48 13.77 12.44
N GLU A 413 -21.65 14.19 11.95
CA GLU A 413 -22.92 13.60 12.34
C GLU A 413 -23.41 12.65 11.23
N PRO A 414 -23.67 11.38 11.53
CA PRO A 414 -24.26 10.44 10.59
C PRO A 414 -25.59 10.93 10.04
N ARG A 415 -25.85 10.66 8.78
CA ARG A 415 -27.11 11.02 8.10
C ARG A 415 -27.78 9.76 7.57
N ALA A 416 -29.08 9.81 7.31
CA ALA A 416 -29.77 8.79 6.55
C ALA A 416 -29.90 9.23 5.09
N LEU A 417 -29.84 8.28 4.17
CA LEU A 417 -30.07 8.50 2.75
C LEU A 417 -30.84 7.32 2.14
N SER A 418 -31.50 7.59 1.02
CA SER A 418 -32.09 6.55 0.17
C SER A 418 -31.35 6.52 -1.16
N LEU A 419 -31.00 5.33 -1.63
CA LEU A 419 -30.29 5.16 -2.88
C LEU A 419 -30.72 3.91 -3.64
N GLU A 420 -30.51 3.98 -4.94
CA GLU A 420 -30.72 2.91 -5.87
C GLU A 420 -29.37 2.52 -6.49
N VAL A 421 -29.09 1.22 -6.54
CA VAL A 421 -27.89 0.69 -7.16
C VAL A 421 -28.24 -0.13 -8.39
N ALA A 422 -27.55 0.14 -9.48
CA ALA A 422 -27.68 -0.63 -10.69
C ALA A 422 -27.05 -2.03 -10.52
N THR A 423 -27.66 -3.01 -11.15
CA THR A 423 -27.12 -4.37 -11.27
C THR A 423 -26.87 -4.73 -12.74
N ALA A 424 -26.16 -5.82 -12.98
CA ALA A 424 -25.94 -6.37 -14.31
C ALA A 424 -25.93 -7.90 -14.23
N PRO A 425 -26.07 -8.64 -15.35
CA PRO A 425 -26.02 -10.10 -15.33
C PRO A 425 -24.76 -10.67 -14.72
N ASP A 426 -23.62 -9.97 -14.88
CA ASP A 426 -22.31 -10.31 -14.32
C ASP A 426 -21.97 -9.50 -13.04
N ALA A 427 -22.95 -8.81 -12.45
CA ALA A 427 -22.83 -8.01 -11.23
C ALA A 427 -24.19 -7.94 -10.52
N ALA A 428 -24.71 -9.07 -10.08
CA ALA A 428 -26.02 -9.19 -9.46
C ALA A 428 -25.97 -8.94 -7.94
N ILE A 429 -27.12 -8.57 -7.35
CA ILE A 429 -27.37 -8.56 -5.90
C ILE A 429 -28.63 -9.38 -5.67
N GLY A 430 -28.50 -10.59 -5.10
CA GLY A 430 -29.62 -11.49 -4.75
C GLY A 430 -30.03 -11.36 -3.30
N GLU A 431 -29.08 -11.48 -2.38
CA GLU A 431 -29.24 -11.32 -0.93
C GLU A 431 -28.43 -10.10 -0.48
N PRO A 432 -29.03 -8.89 -0.46
CA PRO A 432 -28.30 -7.68 -0.17
C PRO A 432 -27.85 -7.60 1.27
N VAL A 433 -26.60 -7.16 1.48
CA VAL A 433 -26.01 -6.87 2.78
C VAL A 433 -25.28 -5.54 2.74
N LEU A 434 -25.17 -4.89 3.91
CA LEU A 434 -24.31 -3.73 4.13
C LEU A 434 -23.07 -4.17 4.91
N ILE A 435 -21.91 -3.83 4.40
CA ILE A 435 -20.64 -4.07 5.07
C ILE A 435 -20.12 -2.74 5.63
N ASP A 436 -19.76 -2.75 6.89
CA ASP A 436 -18.92 -1.72 7.51
C ASP A 436 -17.46 -2.21 7.53
N PRO A 437 -16.60 -1.78 6.61
CA PRO A 437 -15.22 -2.25 6.56
C PRO A 437 -14.35 -1.72 7.71
N LEU A 438 -14.80 -0.68 8.45
CA LEU A 438 -14.11 -0.16 9.62
C LEU A 438 -14.16 -1.15 10.79
N THR A 439 -15.31 -1.82 10.95
CA THR A 439 -15.57 -2.79 12.03
C THR A 439 -15.59 -4.23 11.53
N SER A 440 -15.44 -4.43 10.22
CA SER A 440 -15.62 -5.72 9.51
C SER A 440 -17.03 -6.31 9.61
N SER A 441 -18.01 -5.59 10.17
CA SER A 441 -19.36 -6.10 10.40
C SER A 441 -20.20 -6.18 9.12
N VAL A 442 -21.06 -7.20 9.04
CA VAL A 442 -21.99 -7.43 7.94
C VAL A 442 -23.40 -7.33 8.48
N HIS A 443 -24.23 -6.50 7.86
CA HIS A 443 -25.58 -6.19 8.29
C HIS A 443 -26.59 -6.59 7.24
N LYS A 444 -27.74 -7.10 7.67
CA LYS A 444 -28.84 -7.45 6.81
C LYS A 444 -29.49 -6.19 6.22
N LEU A 445 -29.72 -6.21 4.92
CA LEU A 445 -30.50 -5.16 4.23
C LEU A 445 -31.83 -5.68 3.74
N VAL A 446 -32.84 -4.82 3.82
CA VAL A 446 -34.13 -5.02 3.14
C VAL A 446 -34.12 -4.14 1.88
N ALA A 447 -34.44 -4.71 0.76
CA ALA A 447 -34.38 -4.04 -0.54
C ALA A 447 -35.72 -4.14 -1.28
N ALA A 448 -36.05 -3.13 -2.04
CA ALA A 448 -37.09 -3.17 -3.08
C ALA A 448 -36.43 -3.31 -4.45
N ARG A 449 -36.96 -4.18 -5.32
CA ARG A 449 -36.54 -4.25 -6.73
C ARG A 449 -37.35 -3.26 -7.53
N THR A 450 -36.67 -2.52 -8.39
CA THR A 450 -37.31 -1.59 -9.33
C THR A 450 -37.66 -2.29 -10.64
N ALA A 451 -38.46 -1.67 -11.48
CA ALA A 451 -38.91 -2.24 -12.74
C ALA A 451 -37.78 -2.48 -13.75
N ASP A 452 -36.69 -1.73 -13.66
CA ASP A 452 -35.50 -1.87 -14.50
C ASP A 452 -34.47 -2.90 -13.95
N GLY A 453 -34.76 -3.54 -12.79
CA GLY A 453 -33.92 -4.53 -12.16
C GLY A 453 -32.87 -3.95 -11.19
N SER A 454 -32.82 -2.64 -11.01
CA SER A 454 -32.04 -1.99 -9.97
C SER A 454 -32.54 -2.37 -8.57
N VAL A 455 -31.74 -2.10 -7.55
CA VAL A 455 -32.07 -2.41 -6.15
C VAL A 455 -32.09 -1.12 -5.33
N ALA A 456 -33.25 -0.81 -4.76
CA ALA A 456 -33.49 0.39 -3.98
C ALA A 456 -33.41 0.07 -2.47
N PHE A 457 -32.82 1.02 -1.73
CA PHE A 457 -32.65 0.97 -0.27
C PHE A 457 -33.06 2.29 0.35
N GLU A 458 -33.73 2.24 1.47
CA GLU A 458 -34.15 3.40 2.24
C GLU A 458 -33.42 3.43 3.60
N ASN A 459 -33.26 4.65 4.14
CA ASN A 459 -32.70 4.89 5.47
C ASN A 459 -31.29 4.28 5.69
N LEU A 460 -30.48 4.21 4.63
CA LEU A 460 -29.08 3.79 4.76
C LEU A 460 -28.26 4.83 5.50
N PRO A 461 -27.32 4.42 6.37
CA PRO A 461 -26.41 5.36 7.00
C PRO A 461 -25.46 5.96 5.97
N LEU A 462 -25.29 7.28 6.00
CA LEU A 462 -24.25 8.01 5.27
C LEU A 462 -23.20 8.45 6.26
N LEU A 463 -21.99 7.93 6.10
CA LEU A 463 -20.85 8.18 6.99
C LEU A 463 -19.74 8.95 6.27
N ASP A 464 -18.77 9.44 7.05
CA ASP A 464 -17.54 10.09 6.56
C ASP A 464 -16.45 9.08 6.14
N TYR A 465 -16.84 7.82 6.02
CA TYR A 465 -16.02 6.72 5.50
C TYR A 465 -16.89 5.74 4.71
N PRO A 466 -16.29 4.93 3.82
CA PRO A 466 -17.03 4.05 2.93
C PRO A 466 -17.80 2.95 3.64
N LEU A 467 -19.07 2.78 3.24
CA LEU A 467 -19.87 1.58 3.45
C LEU A 467 -20.04 0.86 2.12
N LEU A 468 -20.22 -0.46 2.16
CA LEU A 468 -20.33 -1.29 0.96
C LEU A 468 -21.67 -2.01 0.92
N ILE A 469 -22.46 -1.83 -0.16
CA ILE A 469 -23.64 -2.64 -0.45
C ILE A 469 -23.21 -3.75 -1.41
N THR A 470 -23.51 -5.00 -1.08
CA THR A 470 -23.16 -6.14 -1.91
C THR A 470 -24.11 -7.31 -1.70
N ASP A 471 -23.84 -8.42 -2.37
CA ASP A 471 -24.50 -9.70 -2.15
C ASP A 471 -23.82 -10.47 -1.01
N ARG A 472 -24.60 -11.16 -0.18
CA ARG A 472 -24.10 -11.98 0.93
C ARG A 472 -23.03 -13.01 0.48
N ALA A 473 -23.14 -13.54 -0.73
CA ALA A 473 -22.16 -14.48 -1.28
C ALA A 473 -20.74 -13.90 -1.47
N VAL A 474 -20.57 -12.58 -1.38
CA VAL A 474 -19.24 -11.93 -1.44
C VAL A 474 -18.47 -12.10 -0.13
N VAL A 475 -19.17 -12.28 0.99
CA VAL A 475 -18.60 -12.39 2.35
C VAL A 475 -18.73 -13.80 2.96
N ALA A 476 -19.37 -14.73 2.24
CA ALA A 476 -19.58 -16.12 2.67
C ALA A 476 -18.30 -16.97 2.54
#